data_24559f71495365ca403c467177f8adfe
#
_entry.id   24559f71495365ca403c467177f8adfe
#
_cell.length_a   1.000
_cell.length_b   1.000
_cell.length_c   1.000
_cell.angle_alpha   90.00
_cell.angle_beta   90.00
_cell.angle_gamma   90.00
#
_symmetry.space_group_name_H-M   'P 1'
#
loop_
_entity.id
_entity.type
_entity.pdbx_description
1 polymer ?
#
loop_
_entity_poly.entity_id
_entity_poly.type
_entity_poly.pdbx_seq_one_letter_code
_entity_poly.pdbx_strand_id
1 'polypeptide(L)'
;LFINLVIFLVIGSLTLLYIGNVKPNLIKKKTIKHIQVIDNTIEHILRLNIKFEEEDIRRFLFSTRFLFQNLDRVILYDNQLNQVGDTDTLDLDPRSFSNRMDVIQLEILDKDVSKKITEIKDINKKKPISLKDILTNYSQSRNYGKVFTFTQEGYDQFILTTIKNVTLDENNIGYLAISENANDIKSAINERKTFILRTAIFIGIVIFIFSFVLNKY
;
A
#
# COMPACT_ATOMS: atom_id res chain seq x y z
N LEU A 1 8.95 -0.84 46.17
CA LEU A 1 9.73 -1.22 44.99
C LEU A 1 8.97 -2.22 44.13
N PHE A 2 8.41 -3.30 44.68
CA PHE A 2 7.68 -4.35 43.93
C PHE A 2 6.45 -3.80 43.18
N ILE A 3 5.63 -2.98 43.82
CA ILE A 3 4.42 -2.37 43.22
C ILE A 3 4.79 -1.50 42.01
N ASN A 4 5.84 -0.69 42.12
CA ASN A 4 6.29 0.17 41.04
C ASN A 4 6.81 -0.66 39.85
N LEU A 5 7.47 -1.78 40.08
CA LEU A 5 7.91 -2.69 39.05
C LEU A 5 6.72 -3.33 38.31
N VAL A 6 5.68 -3.74 39.05
CA VAL A 6 4.45 -4.29 38.45
C VAL A 6 3.75 -3.23 37.57
N ILE A 7 3.63 -2.00 38.05
CA ILE A 7 3.02 -0.89 37.29
C ILE A 7 3.81 -0.63 36.01
N PHE A 8 5.14 -0.59 36.07
CA PHE A 8 6.00 -0.38 34.91
C PHE A 8 5.84 -1.53 33.88
N LEU A 9 5.74 -2.76 34.35
CA LEU A 9 5.55 -3.94 33.49
C LEU A 9 4.19 -3.90 32.78
N VAL A 10 3.12 -3.49 33.49
CA VAL A 10 1.79 -3.34 32.91
C VAL A 10 1.76 -2.24 31.86
N ILE A 11 2.34 -1.06 32.14
CA ILE A 11 2.41 0.06 31.21
C ILE A 11 3.24 -0.36 29.98
N GLY A 12 4.38 -1.02 30.17
CA GLY A 12 5.23 -1.53 29.10
C GLY A 12 4.48 -2.50 28.19
N SER A 13 3.75 -3.46 28.77
CA SER A 13 2.95 -4.42 28.02
C SER A 13 1.85 -3.76 27.20
N LEU A 14 1.09 -2.83 27.78
CA LEU A 14 0.05 -2.06 27.06
C LEU A 14 0.65 -1.22 25.94
N THR A 15 1.82 -0.65 26.16
CA THR A 15 2.57 0.13 25.15
C THR A 15 2.94 -0.73 23.96
N LEU A 16 3.46 -1.94 24.17
CA LEU A 16 3.82 -2.88 23.11
C LEU A 16 2.58 -3.32 22.31
N LEU A 17 1.48 -3.64 22.98
CA LEU A 17 0.22 -3.99 22.32
C LEU A 17 -0.33 -2.84 21.47
N TYR A 18 -0.25 -1.61 21.97
CA TYR A 18 -0.70 -0.43 21.22
C TYR A 18 0.15 -0.22 19.96
N ILE A 19 1.49 -0.28 20.06
CA ILE A 19 2.40 -0.15 18.92
C ILE A 19 2.11 -1.22 17.86
N GLY A 20 1.88 -2.47 18.30
CA GLY A 20 1.57 -3.58 17.40
C GLY A 20 0.31 -3.36 16.57
N ASN A 21 -0.69 -2.66 17.13
CA ASN A 21 -1.98 -2.42 16.46
C ASN A 21 -1.99 -1.15 15.56
N VAL A 22 -1.00 -0.29 15.62
CA VAL A 22 -0.96 0.95 14.81
C VAL A 22 -0.89 0.64 13.32
N LYS A 23 0.03 -0.23 12.89
CA LYS A 23 0.23 -0.60 11.47
C LYS A 23 -1.05 -1.16 10.83
N PRO A 24 -1.66 -2.22 11.40
CA PRO A 24 -2.87 -2.80 10.80
C PRO A 24 -4.06 -1.82 10.77
N ASN A 25 -4.20 -0.95 11.76
CA ASN A 25 -5.27 0.04 11.78
C ASN A 25 -5.11 1.11 10.68
N LEU A 26 -3.89 1.58 10.43
CA LEU A 26 -3.62 2.53 9.35
C LEU A 26 -3.83 1.90 7.97
N ILE A 27 -3.35 0.66 7.77
CA ILE A 27 -3.60 -0.11 6.56
C ILE A 27 -5.11 -0.28 6.35
N LYS A 28 -5.84 -0.71 7.38
CA LYS A 28 -7.30 -0.88 7.30
C LYS A 28 -8.01 0.42 6.89
N LYS A 29 -7.59 1.58 7.44
CA LYS A 29 -8.18 2.88 7.09
C LYS A 29 -7.97 3.23 5.62
N LYS A 30 -6.78 2.99 5.05
CA LYS A 30 -6.53 3.18 3.61
C LYS A 30 -7.29 2.17 2.77
N THR A 31 -7.30 0.90 3.17
CA THR A 31 -8.07 -0.14 2.48
C THR A 31 -9.55 0.21 2.37
N ILE A 32 -10.17 0.74 3.41
CA ILE A 32 -11.58 1.18 3.36
C ILE A 32 -11.80 2.26 2.30
N LYS A 33 -10.87 3.22 2.18
CA LYS A 33 -10.93 4.23 1.11
C LYS A 33 -10.82 3.60 -0.28
N HIS A 34 -9.88 2.66 -0.46
CA HIS A 34 -9.75 1.92 -1.73
C HIS A 34 -11.04 1.17 -2.07
N ILE A 35 -11.65 0.50 -1.08
CA ILE A 35 -12.92 -0.22 -1.28
C ILE A 35 -14.00 0.73 -1.78
N GLN A 36 -14.16 1.90 -1.15
CA GLN A 36 -15.16 2.89 -1.58
C GLN A 36 -14.94 3.35 -3.03
N VAL A 37 -13.69 3.60 -3.43
CA VAL A 37 -13.39 3.98 -4.82
C VAL A 37 -13.61 2.80 -5.75
N ILE A 38 -13.22 1.60 -5.39
CA ILE A 38 -13.44 0.38 -6.17
C ILE A 38 -14.94 0.18 -6.41
N ASP A 39 -15.75 0.21 -5.35
CA ASP A 39 -17.18 -0.02 -5.43
C ASP A 39 -17.87 1.03 -6.30
N ASN A 40 -17.55 2.31 -6.10
CA ASN A 40 -18.06 3.39 -6.92
C ASN A 40 -17.67 3.22 -8.41
N THR A 41 -16.41 2.84 -8.66
CA THR A 41 -15.91 2.63 -10.02
C THR A 41 -16.62 1.47 -10.70
N ILE A 42 -16.78 0.35 -9.99
CA ILE A 42 -17.53 -0.82 -10.49
C ILE A 42 -18.97 -0.44 -10.81
N GLU A 43 -19.65 0.25 -9.90
CA GLU A 43 -21.02 0.72 -10.11
C GLU A 43 -21.14 1.59 -11.36
N HIS A 44 -20.19 2.53 -11.57
CA HIS A 44 -20.16 3.36 -12.77
C HIS A 44 -19.95 2.55 -14.06
N ILE A 45 -19.02 1.58 -14.04
CA ILE A 45 -18.74 0.69 -15.18
C ILE A 45 -20.00 -0.10 -15.54
N LEU A 46 -20.66 -0.70 -14.55
CA LEU A 46 -21.86 -1.50 -14.75
C LEU A 46 -23.04 -0.64 -15.22
N ARG A 47 -23.28 0.52 -14.61
CA ARG A 47 -24.36 1.43 -14.97
C ARG A 47 -24.24 1.99 -16.38
N LEU A 48 -23.02 2.27 -16.83
CA LEU A 48 -22.73 2.78 -18.17
C LEU A 48 -22.53 1.66 -19.19
N ASN A 49 -22.66 0.40 -18.78
CA ASN A 49 -22.46 -0.81 -19.60
C ASN A 49 -21.14 -0.76 -20.39
N ILE A 50 -20.06 -0.39 -19.71
CA ILE A 50 -18.74 -0.26 -20.32
C ILE A 50 -18.14 -1.66 -20.50
N LYS A 51 -17.70 -1.94 -21.72
CA LYS A 51 -17.03 -3.20 -22.03
C LYS A 51 -15.61 -3.20 -21.46
N PHE A 52 -15.13 -4.37 -21.02
CA PHE A 52 -13.75 -4.54 -20.56
C PHE A 52 -12.78 -4.71 -21.75
N GLU A 53 -12.88 -3.79 -22.70
CA GLU A 53 -11.99 -3.65 -23.85
C GLU A 53 -11.07 -2.43 -23.63
N GLU A 54 -9.86 -2.48 -24.13
CA GLU A 54 -8.84 -1.47 -23.87
C GLU A 54 -9.31 -0.05 -24.22
N GLU A 55 -9.99 0.11 -25.35
CA GLU A 55 -10.45 1.43 -25.84
C GLU A 55 -11.58 2.00 -24.97
N ASP A 56 -12.57 1.17 -24.60
CA ASP A 56 -13.71 1.60 -23.79
C ASP A 56 -13.28 1.91 -22.35
N ILE A 57 -12.42 1.08 -21.75
CA ILE A 57 -11.84 1.33 -20.44
C ILE A 57 -10.97 2.57 -20.44
N ARG A 58 -10.17 2.80 -21.48
CA ARG A 58 -9.36 4.01 -21.59
C ARG A 58 -10.21 5.27 -21.65
N ARG A 59 -11.28 5.28 -22.45
CA ARG A 59 -12.25 6.41 -22.51
C ARG A 59 -12.92 6.62 -21.15
N PHE A 60 -13.31 5.54 -20.49
CA PHE A 60 -13.90 5.59 -19.15
C PHE A 60 -12.95 6.22 -18.15
N LEU A 61 -11.73 5.73 -18.03
CA LEU A 61 -10.72 6.25 -17.11
C LEU A 61 -10.41 7.73 -17.37
N PHE A 62 -10.36 8.13 -18.66
CA PHE A 62 -10.15 9.51 -19.03
C PHE A 62 -11.32 10.41 -18.59
N SER A 63 -12.56 9.98 -18.80
CA SER A 63 -13.76 10.73 -18.41
C SER A 63 -13.97 10.79 -16.89
N THR A 64 -13.51 9.78 -16.15
CA THR A 64 -13.65 9.67 -14.70
C THR A 64 -12.35 9.98 -13.92
N ARG A 65 -11.38 10.56 -14.59
CA ARG A 65 -10.05 10.90 -14.02
C ARG A 65 -10.11 11.60 -12.67
N PHE A 66 -11.10 12.47 -12.46
CA PHE A 66 -11.28 13.20 -11.21
C PHE A 66 -11.56 12.27 -9.99
N LEU A 67 -12.10 11.08 -10.21
CA LEU A 67 -12.34 10.09 -9.14
C LEU A 67 -11.04 9.52 -8.58
N PHE A 68 -9.97 9.57 -9.35
CA PHE A 68 -8.69 8.93 -9.05
C PHE A 68 -7.59 9.91 -8.65
N GLN A 69 -7.89 11.21 -8.56
CA GLN A 69 -6.90 12.28 -8.30
C GLN A 69 -6.07 12.07 -7.02
N ASN A 70 -6.64 11.39 -6.02
CA ASN A 70 -5.99 11.13 -4.74
C ASN A 70 -5.38 9.73 -4.62
N LEU A 71 -5.29 9.01 -5.75
CA LEU A 71 -4.73 7.68 -5.83
C LEU A 71 -3.51 7.70 -6.76
N ASP A 72 -2.48 6.96 -6.41
CA ASP A 72 -1.27 6.93 -7.24
C ASP A 72 -1.52 6.16 -8.54
N ARG A 73 -2.22 5.04 -8.48
CA ARG A 73 -2.44 4.21 -9.65
C ARG A 73 -3.67 3.32 -9.53
N VAL A 74 -4.50 3.32 -10.58
CA VAL A 74 -5.64 2.42 -10.75
C VAL A 74 -5.46 1.61 -12.02
N ILE A 75 -5.55 0.29 -11.92
CA ILE A 75 -5.32 -0.63 -13.03
C ILE A 75 -6.53 -1.53 -13.19
N LEU A 76 -6.99 -1.70 -14.43
CA LEU A 76 -8.04 -2.62 -14.78
C LEU A 76 -7.47 -3.77 -15.63
N TYR A 77 -7.93 -4.98 -15.32
CA TYR A 77 -7.59 -6.20 -16.03
C TYR A 77 -8.84 -6.87 -16.55
N ASP A 78 -8.76 -7.49 -17.71
CA ASP A 78 -9.82 -8.35 -18.23
C ASP A 78 -9.89 -9.68 -17.44
N ASN A 79 -10.84 -10.55 -17.83
CA ASN A 79 -10.97 -11.88 -17.22
C ASN A 79 -9.81 -12.83 -17.54
N GLN A 80 -8.97 -12.50 -18.53
CA GLN A 80 -7.76 -13.25 -18.91
C GLN A 80 -6.49 -12.70 -18.23
N LEU A 81 -6.64 -11.70 -17.33
CA LEU A 81 -5.55 -11.01 -16.64
C LEU A 81 -4.65 -10.20 -17.57
N ASN A 82 -5.17 -9.73 -18.71
CA ASN A 82 -4.50 -8.73 -19.52
C ASN A 82 -4.88 -7.34 -18.99
N GLN A 83 -3.91 -6.44 -18.95
CA GLN A 83 -4.13 -5.07 -18.53
C GLN A 83 -4.87 -4.32 -19.65
N VAL A 84 -6.09 -3.84 -19.35
CA VAL A 84 -6.94 -3.10 -20.30
C VAL A 84 -7.01 -1.60 -19.97
N GLY A 85 -6.56 -1.19 -18.79
CA GLY A 85 -6.51 0.21 -18.41
C GLY A 85 -5.57 0.48 -17.25
N ASP A 86 -4.95 1.68 -17.27
CA ASP A 86 -4.01 2.11 -16.24
C ASP A 86 -4.00 3.64 -16.19
N THR A 87 -4.27 4.20 -15.03
CA THR A 87 -4.29 5.66 -14.83
C THR A 87 -2.91 6.29 -15.02
N ASP A 88 -1.84 5.54 -14.79
CA ASP A 88 -0.47 6.03 -14.96
C ASP A 88 -0.11 6.26 -16.44
N THR A 89 -0.79 5.58 -17.35
CA THR A 89 -0.57 5.72 -18.79
C THR A 89 -1.55 6.67 -19.48
N LEU A 90 -2.60 7.15 -18.78
CA LEU A 90 -3.64 8.01 -19.36
C LEU A 90 -3.15 9.40 -19.75
N ASP A 91 -2.18 9.94 -19.03
CA ASP A 91 -1.65 11.29 -19.25
C ASP A 91 -0.58 11.37 -20.35
N LEU A 92 -0.42 10.31 -21.11
CA LEU A 92 0.50 10.29 -22.24
C LEU A 92 -0.12 11.01 -23.43
N ASP A 93 -0.06 12.37 -23.41
CA ASP A 93 -0.10 13.15 -24.63
C ASP A 93 1.03 12.63 -25.56
N PRO A 94 0.77 12.41 -26.86
CA PRO A 94 1.80 12.04 -27.81
C PRO A 94 3.04 12.96 -27.77
N ARG A 95 2.89 14.20 -27.29
CA ARG A 95 3.99 15.17 -27.08
C ARG A 95 4.81 14.89 -25.82
N SER A 96 4.21 14.30 -24.78
CA SER A 96 4.92 13.88 -23.57
C SER A 96 5.57 12.51 -23.72
N PHE A 97 5.19 11.75 -24.76
CA PHE A 97 5.83 10.48 -25.09
C PHE A 97 7.29 10.65 -25.50
N SER A 98 7.63 11.73 -26.22
CA SER A 98 9.01 12.04 -26.59
C SER A 98 9.87 12.34 -25.35
N ASN A 99 9.34 13.08 -24.38
CA ASN A 99 10.04 13.41 -23.14
C ASN A 99 10.20 12.20 -22.22
N ARG A 100 9.27 11.23 -22.25
CA ARG A 100 9.40 9.97 -21.48
C ARG A 100 10.32 8.95 -22.12
N MET A 101 10.47 8.95 -23.44
CA MET A 101 11.50 8.14 -24.10
C MET A 101 12.89 8.54 -23.62
N ASP A 102 13.14 9.85 -23.46
CA ASP A 102 14.40 10.36 -22.93
C ASP A 102 14.63 9.95 -21.46
N VAL A 103 13.57 9.93 -20.65
CA VAL A 103 13.63 9.47 -19.25
C VAL A 103 13.82 7.95 -19.17
N ILE A 104 13.16 7.17 -20.03
CA ILE A 104 13.36 5.71 -20.09
C ILE A 104 14.78 5.37 -20.57
N GLN A 105 15.34 6.12 -21.52
CA GLN A 105 16.73 5.95 -21.93
C GLN A 105 17.72 6.31 -20.82
N LEU A 106 17.45 7.37 -20.05
CA LEU A 106 18.24 7.73 -18.87
C LEU A 106 18.14 6.69 -17.75
N GLU A 107 16.93 6.14 -17.49
CA GLU A 107 16.76 5.06 -16.53
C GLU A 107 17.45 3.75 -16.94
N ILE A 108 17.49 3.46 -18.24
CA ILE A 108 18.23 2.29 -18.79
C ILE A 108 19.73 2.51 -18.67
N LEU A 109 20.23 3.72 -18.93
CA LEU A 109 21.63 4.10 -18.76
C LEU A 109 22.04 4.07 -17.28
N ASP A 110 21.22 4.57 -16.39
CA ASP A 110 21.44 4.49 -14.93
C ASP A 110 21.40 3.04 -14.41
N LYS A 111 20.55 2.17 -14.98
CA LYS A 111 20.52 0.73 -14.64
C LYS A 111 21.80 0.00 -15.09
N ASP A 112 22.38 0.39 -16.20
CA ASP A 112 23.64 -0.21 -16.68
C ASP A 112 24.85 0.28 -15.86
N VAL A 113 24.85 1.52 -15.39
CA VAL A 113 25.85 2.04 -14.47
C VAL A 113 25.65 1.44 -13.06
N SER A 114 24.40 1.31 -12.61
CA SER A 114 24.08 0.66 -11.33
C SER A 114 24.44 -0.81 -11.32
N LYS A 115 24.30 -1.55 -12.43
CA LYS A 115 24.72 -2.95 -12.53
C LYS A 115 26.22 -3.14 -12.29
N LYS A 116 27.06 -2.20 -12.73
CA LYS A 116 28.51 -2.25 -12.47
C LYS A 116 28.89 -1.96 -11.02
N ILE A 117 28.02 -1.28 -10.26
CA ILE A 117 28.23 -0.97 -8.84
C ILE A 117 27.60 -2.03 -7.92
N THR A 118 26.61 -2.78 -8.40
CA THR A 118 25.78 -3.70 -7.59
C THR A 118 26.36 -5.12 -7.51
N GLU A 119 27.40 -5.45 -8.28
CA GLU A 119 28.08 -6.76 -8.16
C GLU A 119 28.81 -7.01 -6.83
N ILE A 120 28.82 -6.02 -5.90
CA ILE A 120 29.56 -6.12 -4.63
C ILE A 120 28.65 -6.36 -3.39
N LYS A 121 27.31 -6.27 -3.50
CA LYS A 121 26.42 -6.46 -2.33
C LYS A 121 25.04 -7.01 -2.73
N ASP A 122 24.92 -8.29 -3.02
CA ASP A 122 23.61 -8.94 -3.10
C ASP A 122 23.57 -10.26 -2.34
N ILE A 123 23.15 -10.15 -1.08
CA ILE A 123 22.53 -11.26 -0.37
C ILE A 123 21.21 -10.73 0.20
N ASN A 124 20.05 -11.26 -0.30
CA ASN A 124 18.67 -11.02 0.13
C ASN A 124 17.88 -9.86 -0.50
N LYS A 125 17.68 -9.88 -1.80
CA LYS A 125 16.52 -9.21 -2.41
C LYS A 125 15.48 -10.25 -2.85
N LYS A 126 14.38 -10.37 -2.11
CA LYS A 126 13.16 -11.00 -2.63
C LYS A 126 12.74 -10.21 -3.88
N LYS A 127 12.73 -10.90 -5.04
CA LYS A 127 12.23 -10.34 -6.30
C LYS A 127 10.86 -9.70 -6.06
N PRO A 128 10.58 -8.47 -6.51
CA PRO A 128 9.26 -7.89 -6.38
C PRO A 128 8.26 -8.81 -7.10
N ILE A 129 7.24 -9.25 -6.36
CA ILE A 129 6.19 -10.12 -6.90
C ILE A 129 5.41 -9.30 -7.92
N SER A 130 5.26 -9.80 -9.14
CA SER A 130 4.47 -9.13 -10.18
C SER A 130 3.01 -9.05 -9.76
N LEU A 131 2.35 -7.92 -10.06
CA LEU A 131 0.91 -7.77 -9.80
C LEU A 131 0.09 -8.86 -10.53
N LYS A 132 0.54 -9.29 -11.71
CA LYS A 132 -0.08 -10.39 -12.46
C LYS A 132 -0.03 -11.72 -11.70
N ASP A 133 1.10 -12.04 -11.04
CA ASP A 133 1.23 -13.25 -10.23
C ASP A 133 0.28 -13.21 -9.01
N ILE A 134 0.13 -12.04 -8.42
CA ILE A 134 -0.79 -11.84 -7.30
C ILE A 134 -2.24 -11.98 -7.74
N LEU A 135 -2.62 -11.43 -8.90
CA LEU A 135 -3.94 -11.59 -9.49
C LEU A 135 -4.25 -13.05 -9.83
N THR A 136 -3.29 -13.78 -10.37
CA THR A 136 -3.41 -15.22 -10.63
C THR A 136 -3.67 -15.99 -9.34
N ASN A 137 -2.92 -15.70 -8.28
CA ASN A 137 -3.14 -16.32 -6.98
C ASN A 137 -4.48 -15.91 -6.36
N TYR A 138 -4.91 -14.65 -6.54
CA TYR A 138 -6.20 -14.17 -6.07
C TYR A 138 -7.36 -14.90 -6.79
N SER A 139 -7.30 -15.06 -8.11
CA SER A 139 -8.33 -15.73 -8.89
C SER A 139 -8.52 -17.21 -8.51
N GLN A 140 -7.48 -17.86 -7.98
CA GLN A 140 -7.49 -19.24 -7.52
C GLN A 140 -7.73 -19.38 -6.00
N SER A 141 -7.83 -18.28 -5.27
CA SER A 141 -7.91 -18.30 -3.82
C SER A 141 -9.35 -18.45 -3.31
N ARG A 142 -9.49 -18.87 -2.04
CA ARG A 142 -10.78 -18.84 -1.31
C ARG A 142 -11.33 -17.43 -1.11
N ASN A 143 -10.50 -16.40 -1.31
CA ASN A 143 -10.88 -15.01 -1.19
C ASN A 143 -11.42 -14.42 -2.51
N TYR A 144 -11.54 -15.24 -3.55
CA TYR A 144 -12.16 -14.84 -4.80
C TYR A 144 -13.57 -14.27 -4.54
N GLY A 145 -13.90 -13.16 -5.18
CA GLY A 145 -15.15 -12.43 -4.93
C GLY A 145 -15.12 -11.46 -3.74
N LYS A 146 -14.10 -11.54 -2.87
CA LYS A 146 -13.89 -10.59 -1.76
C LYS A 146 -12.78 -9.62 -2.10
N VAL A 147 -12.79 -8.47 -1.44
CA VAL A 147 -11.67 -7.52 -1.54
C VAL A 147 -10.40 -8.15 -0.94
N PHE A 148 -9.34 -8.13 -1.70
CA PHE A 148 -8.04 -8.61 -1.27
C PHE A 148 -7.05 -7.45 -1.21
N THR A 149 -6.38 -7.28 -0.07
CA THR A 149 -5.39 -6.23 0.15
C THR A 149 -4.06 -6.84 0.56
N PHE A 150 -2.99 -6.37 -0.03
CA PHE A 150 -1.63 -6.76 0.32
C PHE A 150 -0.70 -5.55 0.34
N THR A 151 0.43 -5.71 1.00
CA THR A 151 1.48 -4.69 1.10
C THR A 151 2.78 -5.23 0.55
N GLN A 152 3.50 -4.39 -0.20
CA GLN A 152 4.84 -4.66 -0.68
C GLN A 152 5.80 -3.69 0.00
N GLU A 153 6.79 -4.21 0.72
CA GLU A 153 7.84 -3.41 1.33
C GLU A 153 9.11 -3.52 0.48
N GLY A 154 9.49 -2.41 -0.16
CA GLY A 154 10.79 -2.21 -0.79
C GLY A 154 11.73 -1.40 0.11
N TYR A 155 12.93 -1.10 -0.37
CA TYR A 155 13.93 -0.33 0.38
C TYR A 155 13.39 1.07 0.76
N ASP A 156 12.81 1.81 -0.20
CA ASP A 156 12.27 3.16 0.00
C ASP A 156 10.75 3.26 -0.24
N GLN A 157 10.10 2.17 -0.60
CA GLN A 157 8.69 2.19 -0.97
C GLN A 157 7.90 1.18 -0.14
N PHE A 158 6.80 1.67 0.43
CA PHE A 158 5.77 0.87 1.05
C PHE A 158 4.50 1.04 0.22
N ILE A 159 4.17 0.03 -0.60
CA ILE A 159 3.03 0.07 -1.50
C ILE A 159 1.89 -0.76 -0.90
N LEU A 160 0.70 -0.17 -0.86
CA LEU A 160 -0.54 -0.83 -0.50
C LEU A 160 -1.36 -1.06 -1.77
N THR A 161 -1.67 -2.31 -2.08
CA THR A 161 -2.51 -2.66 -3.23
C THR A 161 -3.76 -3.38 -2.78
N THR A 162 -4.90 -2.93 -3.30
CA THR A 162 -6.22 -3.51 -3.04
C THR A 162 -6.82 -3.97 -4.36
N ILE A 163 -7.30 -5.21 -4.41
CA ILE A 163 -7.86 -5.85 -5.60
C ILE A 163 -9.28 -6.31 -5.32
N LYS A 164 -10.15 -6.15 -6.32
CA LYS A 164 -11.49 -6.75 -6.34
C LYS A 164 -11.83 -7.19 -7.77
N ASN A 165 -12.53 -8.32 -7.91
CA ASN A 165 -13.09 -8.72 -9.18
C ASN A 165 -14.34 -7.88 -9.51
N VAL A 166 -14.61 -7.74 -10.80
CA VAL A 166 -15.79 -7.07 -11.34
C VAL A 166 -16.68 -8.14 -11.94
N THR A 167 -17.92 -8.27 -11.44
CA THR A 167 -18.87 -9.28 -11.89
C THR A 167 -20.09 -8.62 -12.48
N LEU A 168 -20.59 -9.18 -13.59
CA LEU A 168 -21.85 -8.84 -14.23
C LEU A 168 -22.64 -10.15 -14.40
N ASP A 169 -23.86 -10.19 -13.88
CA ASP A 169 -24.73 -11.37 -13.92
C ASP A 169 -24.02 -12.66 -13.46
N GLU A 170 -23.32 -12.58 -12.31
CA GLU A 170 -22.51 -13.64 -11.70
C GLU A 170 -21.24 -14.03 -12.50
N ASN A 171 -21.06 -13.51 -13.71
CA ASN A 171 -19.86 -13.76 -14.52
C ASN A 171 -18.76 -12.72 -14.18
N ASN A 172 -17.54 -13.21 -14.02
CA ASN A 172 -16.40 -12.32 -13.88
C ASN A 172 -16.04 -11.68 -15.23
N ILE A 173 -16.11 -10.36 -15.30
CA ILE A 173 -15.76 -9.60 -16.50
C ILE A 173 -14.35 -8.99 -16.41
N GLY A 174 -13.76 -8.93 -15.20
CA GLY A 174 -12.42 -8.40 -15.03
C GLY A 174 -12.06 -8.15 -13.57
N TYR A 175 -10.98 -7.40 -13.37
CA TYR A 175 -10.45 -7.06 -12.05
C TYR A 175 -10.07 -5.59 -12.00
N LEU A 176 -10.27 -4.99 -10.84
CA LEU A 176 -9.83 -3.64 -10.55
C LEU A 176 -8.83 -3.68 -9.41
N ALA A 177 -7.66 -3.08 -9.61
CA ALA A 177 -6.60 -2.95 -8.65
C ALA A 177 -6.28 -1.48 -8.40
N ILE A 178 -6.20 -1.08 -7.13
CA ILE A 178 -5.72 0.23 -6.70
C ILE A 178 -4.40 0.03 -5.98
N SER A 179 -3.35 0.71 -6.43
CA SER A 179 -2.05 0.76 -5.79
C SER A 179 -1.75 2.17 -5.32
N GLU A 180 -1.36 2.32 -4.06
CA GLU A 180 -1.00 3.60 -3.44
C GLU A 180 0.32 3.48 -2.68
N ASN A 181 1.16 4.50 -2.79
CA ASN A 181 2.34 4.63 -1.94
C ASN A 181 1.86 4.96 -0.51
N ALA A 182 2.22 4.10 0.41
CA ALA A 182 1.83 4.20 1.81
C ALA A 182 3.03 4.48 2.74
N ASN A 183 4.05 5.19 2.23
CA ASN A 183 5.21 5.60 3.02
C ASN A 183 4.82 6.50 4.20
N ASP A 184 3.71 7.24 4.08
CA ASP A 184 3.08 7.99 5.17
C ASP A 184 2.72 7.09 6.36
N ILE A 185 2.28 5.86 6.11
CA ILE A 185 2.04 4.86 7.17
C ILE A 185 3.35 4.50 7.86
N LYS A 186 4.43 4.29 7.09
CA LYS A 186 5.75 3.94 7.63
C LYS A 186 6.31 5.06 8.51
N SER A 187 6.23 6.32 8.05
CA SER A 187 6.65 7.48 8.84
C SER A 187 5.80 7.66 10.10
N ALA A 188 4.47 7.60 9.97
CA ALA A 188 3.55 7.70 11.11
C ALA A 188 3.77 6.61 12.17
N ILE A 189 4.09 5.38 11.76
CA ILE A 189 4.45 4.30 12.68
C ILE A 189 5.74 4.63 13.41
N ASN A 190 6.77 5.08 12.70
CA ASN A 190 8.07 5.40 13.31
C ASN A 190 7.97 6.58 14.27
N GLU A 191 7.26 7.64 13.91
CA GLU A 191 6.98 8.77 14.79
C GLU A 191 6.26 8.34 16.06
N ARG A 192 5.18 7.55 15.92
CA ARG A 192 4.43 7.05 17.08
C ARG A 192 5.27 6.13 17.95
N LYS A 193 6.05 5.21 17.37
CA LYS A 193 6.97 4.36 18.13
C LYS A 193 7.96 5.19 18.93
N THR A 194 8.58 6.18 18.30
CA THR A 194 9.56 7.05 18.93
C THR A 194 8.93 7.88 20.04
N PHE A 195 7.75 8.46 19.80
CA PHE A 195 7.00 9.21 20.82
C PHE A 195 6.67 8.35 22.03
N ILE A 196 6.09 7.17 21.80
CA ILE A 196 5.68 6.24 22.86
C ILE A 196 6.89 5.78 23.66
N LEU A 197 7.99 5.43 22.97
CA LEU A 197 9.23 5.00 23.63
C LEU A 197 9.79 6.10 24.53
N ARG A 198 9.86 7.34 24.03
CA ARG A 198 10.30 8.50 24.83
C ARG A 198 9.42 8.74 26.04
N THR A 199 8.10 8.65 25.86
CA THR A 199 7.13 8.83 26.95
C THR A 199 7.27 7.71 28.00
N ALA A 200 7.42 6.47 27.57
CA ALA A 200 7.60 5.34 28.47
C ALA A 200 8.90 5.46 29.29
N ILE A 201 10.01 5.88 28.65
CA ILE A 201 11.28 6.13 29.35
C ILE A 201 11.11 7.27 30.36
N PHE A 202 10.46 8.39 29.98
CA PHE A 202 10.23 9.51 30.88
C PHE A 202 9.40 9.10 32.11
N ILE A 203 8.30 8.38 31.92
CA ILE A 203 7.47 7.85 33.01
C ILE A 203 8.30 6.91 33.90
N GLY A 204 9.11 6.03 33.29
CA GLY A 204 10.01 5.14 34.04
C GLY A 204 10.99 5.90 34.94
N ILE A 205 11.61 6.97 34.43
CA ILE A 205 12.53 7.81 35.21
C ILE A 205 11.79 8.48 36.38
N VAL A 206 10.60 9.03 36.15
CA VAL A 206 9.80 9.67 37.20
C VAL A 206 9.44 8.66 38.29
N ILE A 207 8.97 7.46 37.94
CA ILE A 207 8.66 6.40 38.88
C ILE A 207 9.91 5.98 39.67
N PHE A 208 11.06 5.88 39.01
CA PHE A 208 12.32 5.52 39.64
C PHE A 208 12.76 6.56 40.67
N ILE A 209 12.73 7.85 40.30
CA ILE A 209 13.07 8.96 41.23
C ILE A 209 12.13 8.96 42.44
N PHE A 210 10.83 8.83 42.22
CA PHE A 210 9.85 8.81 43.27
C PHE A 210 10.03 7.61 44.23
N SER A 211 10.32 6.44 43.68
CA SER A 211 10.64 5.24 44.44
C SER A 211 11.92 5.40 45.28
N PHE A 212 12.92 6.06 44.71
CA PHE A 212 14.18 6.31 45.41
C PHE A 212 13.99 7.28 46.59
N VAL A 213 13.23 8.35 46.37
CA VAL A 213 12.91 9.33 47.44
C VAL A 213 12.11 8.68 48.56
N LEU A 214 11.06 7.91 48.24
CA LEU A 214 10.25 7.21 49.25
C LEU A 214 11.02 6.14 50.03
N ASN A 215 12.04 5.51 49.44
CA ASN A 215 12.84 4.51 50.13
C ASN A 215 13.90 5.10 51.04
N LYS A 216 14.17 6.42 50.89
CA LYS A 216 15.16 7.13 51.73
C LYS A 216 14.52 7.74 52.97
N TYR A 217 13.20 7.95 52.97
CA TYR A 217 12.42 8.42 54.11
C TYR A 217 11.61 7.27 54.73
#